data_c746c2f76eede19796a22975682cb461
#
_entry.id   c746c2f76eede19796a22975682cb461
#
_cell.length_a   1.000
_cell.length_b   1.000
_cell.length_c   1.000
_cell.angle_alpha   90.00
_cell.angle_beta   90.00
_cell.angle_gamma   90.00
#
_symmetry.space_group_name_H-M   'P 1'
#
loop_
_entity.id
_entity.type
_entity.pdbx_description
1 polymer ?
#
loop_
_entity_poly.entity_id
_entity_poly.type
_entity_poly.pdbx_seq_one_letter_code
_entity_poly.pdbx_strand_id
1 'polypeptide(L)'
;MAEETAERGENAYDWQSLMFLYNAAIKEVRTKLDIMNDEFQYIHQYNPIEYIKSRIKTPNSIAKKLSRHGLENTMENMVEHINDIAGVRIVCSFTSDIYRLAEMIGKQKEFTILYIKDYMKHPKESGYRSYHMLITVPIQTTNGINPTKVEIQIRTIAMAVSYTHLTLPTTSRV
;
A
#
# COMPACT_ATOMS: atom_id res chain seq x y z
N MET A 1 44.17 19.58 20.14
CA MET A 1 43.51 18.38 19.58
C MET A 1 42.08 18.38 20.09
N ALA A 2 41.29 19.10 19.41
CA ALA A 2 39.88 19.27 19.70
C ALA A 2 39.13 19.10 18.39
N GLU A 3 37.96 18.48 18.51
CA GLU A 3 36.84 18.69 17.62
C GLU A 3 36.90 18.11 16.21
N GLU A 4 36.65 16.82 16.16
CA GLU A 4 36.02 16.20 14.98
C GLU A 4 34.91 15.22 15.44
N THR A 5 34.01 15.79 16.23
CA THR A 5 32.75 15.15 16.59
C THR A 5 31.67 16.17 16.36
N ALA A 6 30.96 15.98 15.31
CA ALA A 6 29.58 16.38 15.12
C ALA A 6 29.38 16.90 13.71
N GLU A 7 28.75 16.09 12.96
CA GLU A 7 27.63 16.43 12.11
C GLU A 7 27.30 15.16 11.32
N ARG A 8 26.88 14.12 12.04
CA ARG A 8 26.01 13.15 11.39
C ARG A 8 24.66 13.83 11.28
N GLY A 9 24.52 14.54 10.17
CA GLY A 9 23.28 15.17 9.80
C GLY A 9 22.12 14.21 9.87
N GLU A 10 21.06 14.74 10.36
CA GLU A 10 19.72 14.24 10.47
C GLU A 10 19.29 13.48 9.21
N ASN A 11 18.66 12.29 9.44
CA ASN A 11 17.83 11.54 8.46
C ASN A 11 18.50 10.79 7.32
N ALA A 12 19.59 10.11 7.53
CA ALA A 12 19.94 9.01 6.65
C ALA A 12 19.14 7.76 7.09
N TYR A 13 17.99 7.49 6.46
CA TYR A 13 17.34 6.19 6.57
C TYR A 13 18.30 5.12 6.07
N ASP A 14 18.70 4.18 6.92
CA ASP A 14 19.31 2.97 6.43
C ASP A 14 18.22 2.03 5.89
N TRP A 15 18.60 1.12 5.00
CA TRP A 15 17.67 0.18 4.38
C TRP A 15 16.89 -0.66 5.39
N GLN A 16 17.55 -1.10 6.46
CA GLN A 16 16.93 -1.96 7.48
C GLN A 16 15.87 -1.21 8.27
N SER A 17 16.19 0.01 8.72
CA SER A 17 15.25 0.88 9.42
C SER A 17 14.03 1.19 8.56
N LEU A 18 14.26 1.46 7.27
CA LEU A 18 13.18 1.75 6.34
C LEU A 18 12.27 0.54 6.11
N MET A 19 12.84 -0.65 5.91
CA MET A 19 12.09 -1.89 5.77
C MET A 19 11.33 -2.25 7.04
N PHE A 20 11.90 -1.97 8.21
CA PHE A 20 11.19 -2.10 9.48
C PHE A 20 9.92 -1.24 9.52
N LEU A 21 10.02 0.03 9.14
CA LEU A 21 8.87 0.94 9.11
C LEU A 21 7.77 0.46 8.15
N TYR A 22 8.12 0.06 6.94
CA TYR A 22 7.14 -0.44 5.97
C TYR A 22 6.47 -1.75 6.43
N ASN A 23 7.21 -2.69 7.01
CA ASN A 23 6.64 -3.90 7.58
C ASN A 23 5.74 -3.60 8.78
N ALA A 24 6.13 -2.67 9.65
CA ALA A 24 5.30 -2.23 10.78
C ALA A 24 4.00 -1.58 10.29
N ALA A 25 4.08 -0.72 9.28
CA ALA A 25 2.91 -0.08 8.69
C ALA A 25 1.93 -1.10 8.08
N ILE A 26 2.43 -2.12 7.39
CA ILE A 26 1.59 -3.23 6.90
C ILE A 26 0.88 -3.95 8.05
N LYS A 27 1.58 -4.23 9.14
CA LYS A 27 0.99 -4.88 10.33
C LYS A 27 -0.13 -4.05 10.93
N GLU A 28 0.10 -2.74 11.11
CA GLU A 28 -0.92 -1.81 11.61
C GLU A 28 -2.17 -1.80 10.72
N VAL A 29 -1.99 -1.65 9.42
CA VAL A 29 -3.09 -1.65 8.45
C VAL A 29 -3.84 -2.99 8.50
N ARG A 30 -3.14 -4.12 8.48
CA ARG A 30 -3.78 -5.45 8.53
C ARG A 30 -4.56 -5.64 9.81
N THR A 31 -4.00 -5.28 10.95
CA THR A 31 -4.69 -5.38 12.25
C THR A 31 -5.99 -4.56 12.25
N LYS A 32 -5.94 -3.33 11.74
CA LYS A 32 -7.15 -2.49 11.61
C LYS A 32 -8.18 -3.10 10.67
N LEU A 33 -7.76 -3.66 9.54
CA LEU A 33 -8.66 -4.34 8.60
C LEU A 33 -9.30 -5.58 9.21
N ASP A 34 -8.56 -6.38 9.97
CA ASP A 34 -9.08 -7.55 10.65
C ASP A 34 -10.12 -7.13 11.71
N ILE A 35 -9.84 -6.11 12.51
CA ILE A 35 -10.79 -5.57 13.50
C ILE A 35 -12.08 -5.06 12.80
N MET A 36 -11.93 -4.31 11.70
CA MET A 36 -13.09 -3.82 10.94
C MET A 36 -13.92 -4.97 10.37
N ASN A 37 -13.27 -6.02 9.88
CA ASN A 37 -13.97 -7.19 9.35
C ASN A 37 -14.70 -7.97 10.45
N ASP A 38 -14.08 -8.12 11.62
CA ASP A 38 -14.71 -8.77 12.79
C ASP A 38 -15.89 -7.96 13.30
N GLU A 39 -15.77 -6.64 13.40
CA GLU A 39 -16.88 -5.75 13.77
C GLU A 39 -18.04 -5.86 12.79
N PHE A 40 -17.72 -5.87 11.50
CA PHE A 40 -18.73 -5.99 10.45
C PHE A 40 -19.45 -7.35 10.51
N GLN A 41 -18.70 -8.44 10.74
CA GLN A 41 -19.26 -9.77 10.96
C GLN A 41 -20.18 -9.79 12.20
N TYR A 42 -19.76 -9.15 13.28
CA TYR A 42 -20.54 -9.12 14.52
C TYR A 42 -21.88 -8.38 14.34
N ILE A 43 -21.86 -7.22 13.65
CA ILE A 43 -23.03 -6.37 13.46
C ILE A 43 -23.96 -6.91 12.37
N HIS A 44 -23.40 -7.34 11.23
CA HIS A 44 -24.15 -7.66 10.02
C HIS A 44 -24.17 -9.15 9.69
N GLN A 45 -23.50 -10.00 10.46
CA GLN A 45 -23.34 -11.43 10.23
C GLN A 45 -22.81 -11.80 8.82
N TYR A 46 -21.92 -10.95 8.32
CA TYR A 46 -21.38 -11.04 6.97
C TYR A 46 -19.98 -10.45 6.94
N ASN A 47 -19.06 -11.09 6.22
CA ASN A 47 -17.69 -10.62 6.03
C ASN A 47 -17.52 -9.94 4.68
N PRO A 48 -17.24 -8.64 4.63
CA PRO A 48 -17.01 -7.95 3.37
C PRO A 48 -15.67 -8.32 2.73
N ILE A 49 -14.70 -8.76 3.53
CA ILE A 49 -13.35 -9.11 3.06
C ILE A 49 -13.23 -10.62 2.88
N GLU A 50 -12.95 -11.05 1.65
CA GLU A 50 -12.66 -12.43 1.33
C GLU A 50 -11.23 -12.81 1.72
N TYR A 51 -10.26 -11.98 1.34
CA TYR A 51 -8.88 -12.14 1.76
C TYR A 51 -8.08 -10.85 1.62
N ILE A 52 -6.97 -10.81 2.35
CA ILE A 52 -6.00 -9.71 2.32
C ILE A 52 -4.63 -10.27 1.94
N LYS A 53 -3.99 -9.67 0.94
CA LYS A 53 -2.58 -9.91 0.60
C LYS A 53 -1.79 -8.63 0.84
N SER A 54 -0.60 -8.79 1.39
CA SER A 54 0.34 -7.67 1.56
C SER A 54 1.69 -8.03 0.95
N ARG A 55 2.41 -7.01 0.51
CA ARG A 55 3.75 -7.18 -0.03
C ARG A 55 4.60 -5.95 0.24
N ILE A 56 5.90 -6.18 0.34
CA ILE A 56 6.93 -5.15 0.18
C ILE A 56 7.47 -5.24 -1.24
N LYS A 57 7.59 -4.10 -1.91
CA LYS A 57 8.16 -4.03 -3.25
C LYS A 57 9.65 -4.39 -3.21
N THR A 58 10.10 -5.23 -4.14
CA THR A 58 11.49 -5.67 -4.18
C THR A 58 12.44 -4.53 -4.54
N PRO A 59 13.70 -4.55 -4.06
CA PRO A 59 14.69 -3.53 -4.39
C PRO A 59 14.86 -3.31 -5.89
N ASN A 60 14.90 -4.38 -6.68
CA ASN A 60 14.99 -4.28 -8.14
C ASN A 60 13.78 -3.58 -8.76
N SER A 61 12.57 -3.83 -8.24
CA SER A 61 11.35 -3.18 -8.72
C SER A 61 11.31 -1.70 -8.36
N ILE A 62 11.86 -1.32 -7.19
CA ILE A 62 12.02 0.07 -6.75
C ILE A 62 13.00 0.79 -7.69
N ALA A 63 14.19 0.23 -7.89
CA ALA A 63 15.22 0.79 -8.76
C ALA A 63 14.72 1.00 -10.20
N LYS A 64 14.03 0.00 -10.77
CA LYS A 64 13.41 0.11 -12.11
C LYS A 64 12.36 1.22 -12.17
N LYS A 65 11.58 1.40 -11.10
CA LYS A 65 10.55 2.45 -11.06
C LYS A 65 11.18 3.83 -10.96
N LEU A 66 12.20 4.00 -10.11
CA LEU A 66 12.97 5.25 -10.03
C LEU A 66 13.60 5.61 -11.38
N SER A 67 14.25 4.64 -12.04
CA SER A 67 14.85 4.83 -13.36
C SER A 67 13.81 5.29 -14.41
N ARG A 68 12.60 4.72 -14.43
CA ARG A 68 11.51 5.16 -15.31
C ARG A 68 11.08 6.60 -15.05
N HIS A 69 11.21 7.08 -13.83
CA HIS A 69 10.94 8.47 -13.45
C HIS A 69 12.14 9.41 -13.67
N GLY A 70 13.26 8.90 -14.18
CA GLY A 70 14.48 9.67 -14.38
C GLY A 70 15.18 10.06 -13.07
N LEU A 71 14.96 9.30 -12.00
CA LEU A 71 15.48 9.56 -10.66
C LEU A 71 16.62 8.61 -10.31
N GLU A 72 17.58 9.13 -9.54
CA GLU A 72 18.65 8.32 -8.97
C GLU A 72 18.12 7.33 -7.94
N ASN A 73 18.79 6.19 -7.80
CA ASN A 73 18.42 5.15 -6.84
C ASN A 73 18.98 5.48 -5.44
N THR A 74 18.36 6.46 -4.79
CA THR A 74 18.66 6.88 -3.41
C THR A 74 17.51 6.57 -2.47
N MET A 75 17.79 6.48 -1.17
CA MET A 75 16.74 6.25 -0.16
C MET A 75 15.74 7.40 -0.10
N GLU A 76 16.22 8.63 -0.26
CA GLU A 76 15.40 9.84 -0.30
C GLU A 76 14.41 9.78 -1.46
N ASN A 77 14.89 9.53 -2.68
CA ASN A 77 14.04 9.39 -3.86
C ASN A 77 13.03 8.24 -3.72
N MET A 78 13.45 7.13 -3.09
CA MET A 78 12.59 5.99 -2.83
C MET A 78 11.43 6.38 -1.91
N VAL A 79 11.70 7.02 -0.78
CA VAL A 79 10.68 7.45 0.18
C VAL A 79 9.76 8.52 -0.40
N GLU A 80 10.32 9.47 -1.14
CA GLU A 80 9.57 10.59 -1.68
C GLU A 80 8.68 10.19 -2.86
N HIS A 81 9.23 9.44 -3.81
CA HIS A 81 8.59 9.23 -5.12
C HIS A 81 7.95 7.85 -5.32
N ILE A 82 8.29 6.84 -4.50
CA ILE A 82 7.69 5.51 -4.62
C ILE A 82 6.62 5.32 -3.54
N ASN A 83 5.37 5.29 -3.98
CA ASN A 83 4.21 5.23 -3.07
C ASN A 83 3.72 3.81 -2.77
N ASP A 84 4.20 2.82 -3.51
CA ASP A 84 3.76 1.42 -3.45
C ASP A 84 4.84 0.45 -2.95
N ILE A 85 5.76 0.95 -2.09
CA ILE A 85 6.76 0.11 -1.43
C ILE A 85 6.05 -0.88 -0.50
N ALA A 86 5.21 -0.37 0.41
CA ALA A 86 4.29 -1.18 1.18
C ALA A 86 2.92 -1.20 0.50
N GLY A 87 2.46 -2.38 0.13
CA GLY A 87 1.18 -2.58 -0.53
C GLY A 87 0.28 -3.55 0.23
N VAL A 88 -0.99 -3.19 0.39
CA VAL A 88 -2.04 -4.06 0.94
C VAL A 88 -3.15 -4.17 -0.10
N ARG A 89 -3.45 -5.39 -0.49
CA ARG A 89 -4.51 -5.70 -1.45
C ARG A 89 -5.66 -6.40 -0.73
N ILE A 90 -6.83 -5.80 -0.81
CA ILE A 90 -8.07 -6.31 -0.23
C ILE A 90 -8.96 -6.82 -1.37
N VAL A 91 -9.45 -8.03 -1.24
CA VAL A 91 -10.42 -8.61 -2.17
C VAL A 91 -11.74 -8.82 -1.44
N CYS A 92 -12.82 -8.27 -2.03
CA CYS A 92 -14.17 -8.30 -1.53
C CYS A 92 -15.07 -9.17 -2.43
N SER A 93 -16.21 -9.60 -1.90
CA SER A 93 -17.22 -10.29 -2.69
C SER A 93 -17.96 -9.35 -3.65
N PHE A 94 -18.35 -8.18 -3.20
CA PHE A 94 -19.23 -7.27 -3.94
C PHE A 94 -18.63 -5.88 -4.12
N THR A 95 -19.05 -5.21 -5.21
CA THR A 95 -18.62 -3.84 -5.52
C THR A 95 -19.02 -2.84 -4.42
N SER A 96 -20.19 -3.03 -3.80
CA SER A 96 -20.65 -2.18 -2.68
C SER A 96 -19.71 -2.24 -1.48
N ASP A 97 -19.05 -3.37 -1.26
CA ASP A 97 -18.11 -3.55 -0.14
C ASP A 97 -16.83 -2.75 -0.34
N ILE A 98 -16.40 -2.53 -1.59
CA ILE A 98 -15.25 -1.69 -1.92
C ILE A 98 -15.40 -0.31 -1.32
N TYR A 99 -16.53 0.35 -1.61
CA TYR A 99 -16.80 1.71 -1.13
C TYR A 99 -17.03 1.75 0.38
N ARG A 100 -17.68 0.73 0.92
CA ARG A 100 -17.92 0.60 2.36
C ARG A 100 -16.61 0.46 3.14
N LEU A 101 -15.72 -0.40 2.68
CA LEU A 101 -14.38 -0.56 3.27
C LEU A 101 -13.53 0.72 3.10
N ALA A 102 -13.57 1.35 1.93
CA ALA A 102 -12.86 2.61 1.70
C ALA A 102 -13.32 3.70 2.67
N GLU A 103 -14.63 3.81 2.93
CA GLU A 103 -15.19 4.73 3.91
C GLU A 103 -14.73 4.40 5.34
N MET A 104 -14.78 3.13 5.73
CA MET A 104 -14.33 2.67 7.05
C MET A 104 -12.84 2.94 7.28
N ILE A 105 -11.99 2.69 6.27
CA ILE A 105 -10.57 3.02 6.32
C ILE A 105 -10.37 4.53 6.45
N GLY A 106 -11.12 5.31 5.69
CA GLY A 106 -11.05 6.77 5.74
C GLY A 106 -11.47 7.39 7.08
N LYS A 107 -12.26 6.69 7.87
CA LYS A 107 -12.68 7.11 9.22
C LYS A 107 -11.66 6.78 10.32
N GLN A 108 -10.62 6.00 10.02
CA GLN A 108 -9.57 5.70 10.99
C GLN A 108 -8.75 6.96 11.27
N LYS A 109 -8.77 7.45 12.52
CA LYS A 109 -8.11 8.70 12.91
C LYS A 109 -6.59 8.64 12.79
N GLU A 110 -6.05 7.44 12.90
CA GLU A 110 -4.61 7.18 12.83
C GLU A 110 -4.08 7.27 11.39
N PHE A 111 -4.94 7.08 10.39
CA PHE A 111 -4.55 7.09 8.99
C PHE A 111 -4.77 8.47 8.38
N THR A 112 -3.78 8.95 7.65
CA THR A 112 -3.93 10.14 6.82
C THR A 112 -4.03 9.74 5.36
N ILE A 113 -5.14 10.07 4.71
CA ILE A 113 -5.31 9.81 3.28
C ILE A 113 -4.56 10.88 2.50
N LEU A 114 -3.60 10.46 1.66
CA LEU A 114 -2.84 11.34 0.79
C LEU A 114 -3.56 11.55 -0.54
N TYR A 115 -4.06 10.46 -1.16
CA TYR A 115 -4.91 10.53 -2.35
C TYR A 115 -5.76 9.27 -2.53
N ILE A 116 -6.78 9.39 -3.38
CA ILE A 116 -7.62 8.30 -3.83
C ILE A 116 -7.65 8.28 -5.36
N LYS A 117 -7.56 7.08 -5.96
CA LYS A 117 -7.76 6.84 -7.39
C LYS A 117 -8.85 5.79 -7.57
N ASP A 118 -10.00 6.20 -8.04
CA ASP A 118 -11.15 5.33 -8.27
C ASP A 118 -11.17 4.81 -9.70
N TYR A 119 -10.43 3.73 -9.94
CA TYR A 119 -10.46 3.01 -11.22
C TYR A 119 -11.69 2.10 -11.37
N MET A 120 -12.63 2.14 -10.43
CA MET A 120 -13.94 1.53 -10.58
C MET A 120 -14.82 2.39 -11.46
N LYS A 121 -14.85 3.70 -11.19
CA LYS A 121 -15.60 4.70 -11.97
C LYS A 121 -14.89 5.07 -13.27
N HIS A 122 -13.56 5.11 -13.23
CA HIS A 122 -12.70 5.50 -14.34
C HIS A 122 -11.65 4.41 -14.60
N PRO A 123 -12.04 3.26 -15.21
CA PRO A 123 -11.12 2.18 -15.52
C PRO A 123 -9.97 2.65 -16.41
N LYS A 124 -8.80 2.00 -16.27
CA LYS A 124 -7.69 2.22 -17.19
C LYS A 124 -8.04 1.70 -18.59
N GLU A 125 -7.35 2.17 -19.61
CA GLU A 125 -7.51 1.70 -21.01
C GLU A 125 -7.36 0.17 -21.14
N SER A 126 -6.53 -0.45 -20.29
CA SER A 126 -6.36 -1.91 -20.20
C SER A 126 -7.56 -2.66 -19.61
N GLY A 127 -8.62 -1.95 -19.20
CA GLY A 127 -9.77 -2.53 -18.50
C GLY A 127 -9.53 -2.79 -17.01
N TYR A 128 -8.38 -2.38 -16.47
CA TYR A 128 -8.06 -2.53 -15.06
C TYR A 128 -9.02 -1.73 -14.18
N ARG A 129 -9.62 -2.41 -13.21
CA ARG A 129 -10.51 -1.84 -12.19
C ARG A 129 -10.00 -2.14 -10.80
N SER A 130 -9.93 -1.11 -9.97
CA SER A 130 -9.59 -1.21 -8.55
C SER A 130 -9.84 0.15 -7.90
N TYR A 131 -10.02 0.14 -6.60
CA TYR A 131 -10.04 1.37 -5.80
C TYR A 131 -8.71 1.49 -5.08
N HIS A 132 -7.96 2.55 -5.33
CA HIS A 132 -6.65 2.77 -4.73
C HIS A 132 -6.72 3.90 -3.71
N MET A 133 -6.13 3.66 -2.55
CA MET A 133 -5.91 4.67 -1.51
C MET A 133 -4.42 4.70 -1.17
N LEU A 134 -3.82 5.86 -1.17
CA LEU A 134 -2.52 6.06 -0.53
C LEU A 134 -2.74 6.70 0.82
N ILE A 135 -2.27 6.05 1.85
CA ILE A 135 -2.35 6.53 3.23
C ILE A 135 -0.96 6.65 3.84
N THR A 136 -0.83 7.45 4.89
CA THR A 136 0.28 7.35 5.84
C THR A 136 -0.21 6.76 7.15
N VAL A 137 0.63 5.91 7.73
CA VAL A 137 0.45 5.26 9.02
C VAL A 137 1.53 5.78 9.96
N PRO A 138 1.18 6.37 11.11
CA PRO A 138 2.18 6.84 12.07
C PRO A 138 2.77 5.66 12.84
N ILE A 139 4.02 5.34 12.56
CA ILE A 139 4.73 4.28 13.27
C ILE A 139 5.52 4.89 14.42
N GLN A 140 5.12 4.56 15.64
CA GLN A 140 5.82 4.97 16.85
C GLN A 140 7.07 4.12 17.03
N THR A 141 8.22 4.75 17.08
CA THR A 141 9.52 4.14 17.37
C THR A 141 10.17 4.81 18.59
N THR A 142 11.29 4.28 19.06
CA THR A 142 12.09 4.92 20.11
C THR A 142 12.60 6.32 19.71
N ASN A 143 12.69 6.59 18.41
CA ASN A 143 13.15 7.85 17.85
C ASN A 143 12.01 8.80 17.47
N GLY A 144 10.77 8.47 17.83
CA GLY A 144 9.59 9.28 17.55
C GLY A 144 8.60 8.66 16.56
N ILE A 145 7.71 9.48 16.03
CA ILE A 145 6.66 9.07 15.11
C ILE A 145 7.14 9.21 13.68
N ASN A 146 7.04 8.12 12.91
CA ASN A 146 7.43 8.07 11.49
C ASN A 146 6.20 7.81 10.62
N PRO A 147 5.67 8.83 9.90
CA PRO A 147 4.59 8.61 8.95
C PRO A 147 5.09 7.76 7.78
N THR A 148 4.49 6.58 7.61
CA THR A 148 4.93 5.60 6.62
C THR A 148 3.84 5.37 5.59
N LYS A 149 4.17 5.47 4.30
CA LYS A 149 3.21 5.31 3.20
C LYS A 149 2.81 3.86 3.02
N VAL A 150 1.52 3.62 2.83
CA VAL A 150 0.96 2.32 2.42
C VAL A 150 -0.05 2.53 1.30
N GLU A 151 0.12 1.82 0.19
CA GLU A 151 -0.88 1.77 -0.87
C GLU A 151 -1.88 0.65 -0.59
N ILE A 152 -3.15 1.00 -0.47
CA ILE A 152 -4.25 0.05 -0.32
C ILE A 152 -4.98 -0.06 -1.66
N GLN A 153 -5.13 -1.28 -2.17
CA GLN A 153 -5.89 -1.60 -3.37
C GLN A 153 -7.08 -2.47 -2.98
N ILE A 154 -8.29 -2.03 -3.33
CA ILE A 154 -9.52 -2.76 -3.03
C ILE A 154 -10.19 -3.14 -4.35
N ARG A 155 -10.52 -4.42 -4.51
CA ARG A 155 -11.19 -4.96 -5.70
C ARG A 155 -12.11 -6.13 -5.34
N THR A 156 -12.94 -6.56 -6.27
CA THR A 156 -13.70 -7.81 -6.12
C THR A 156 -12.91 -9.00 -6.66
N ILE A 157 -13.36 -10.22 -6.32
CA ILE A 157 -12.82 -11.47 -6.87
C ILE A 157 -12.88 -11.45 -8.40
N ALA A 158 -14.03 -11.10 -8.98
CA ALA A 158 -14.23 -11.03 -10.41
C ALA A 158 -13.24 -10.11 -11.12
N MET A 159 -12.96 -8.95 -10.54
CA MET A 159 -11.97 -7.99 -11.08
C MET A 159 -10.54 -8.53 -10.98
N ALA A 160 -10.20 -9.22 -9.92
CA ALA A 160 -8.89 -9.84 -9.75
C ALA A 160 -8.65 -10.94 -10.79
N VAL A 161 -9.65 -11.79 -11.05
CA VAL A 161 -9.60 -12.87 -12.05
C VAL A 161 -9.55 -12.31 -13.47
N SER A 162 -10.42 -11.37 -13.82
CA SER A 162 -10.46 -10.75 -15.16
C SER A 162 -9.11 -10.14 -15.56
N TYR A 163 -8.46 -9.42 -14.64
CA TYR A 163 -7.16 -8.83 -14.91
C TYR A 163 -6.06 -9.88 -15.11
N THR A 164 -6.09 -10.98 -14.35
CA THR A 164 -5.12 -12.08 -14.48
C THR A 164 -5.26 -12.77 -15.84
N HIS A 165 -6.48 -12.98 -16.33
CA HIS A 165 -6.71 -13.53 -17.66
C HIS A 165 -6.24 -12.62 -18.80
N LEU A 166 -6.41 -11.31 -18.68
CA LEU A 166 -5.98 -10.33 -19.69
C LEU A 166 -4.46 -10.18 -19.77
N THR A 167 -3.73 -10.55 -18.73
CA THR A 167 -2.26 -10.43 -18.65
C THR A 167 -1.51 -11.73 -18.94
N LEU A 168 -2.19 -12.85 -19.16
CA LEU A 168 -1.56 -14.09 -19.61
C LEU A 168 -1.10 -13.94 -21.06
N PRO A 169 0.19 -14.24 -21.38
CA PRO A 169 0.63 -14.24 -22.75
C PRO A 169 -0.16 -15.30 -23.52
N THR A 170 -0.82 -14.87 -24.60
CA THR A 170 -1.36 -15.77 -25.60
C THR A 170 -0.18 -16.49 -26.25
N THR A 171 0.08 -17.70 -25.85
CA THR A 171 0.97 -18.60 -26.60
C THR A 171 0.27 -18.90 -27.92
N SER A 172 0.60 -18.15 -28.97
CA SER A 172 0.29 -18.53 -30.33
C SER A 172 1.04 -19.83 -30.59
N ARG A 173 0.35 -20.95 -30.57
CA ARG A 173 0.87 -22.16 -31.20
C ARG A 173 0.72 -21.96 -32.71
N VAL A 174 1.87 -21.85 -33.38
CA VAL A 174 2.03 -22.15 -34.79
C VAL A 174 2.10 -23.64 -34.94
#